data_b59989d78403bb202421ff7f6d20aa61
#
_entry.id   b59989d78403bb202421ff7f6d20aa61
#
_cell.length_a   1.000
_cell.length_b   1.000
_cell.length_c   1.000
_cell.angle_alpha   90.00
_cell.angle_beta   90.00
_cell.angle_gamma   90.00
#
_symmetry.space_group_name_H-M   'P 1'
#
loop_
_entity.id
_entity.type
_entity.pdbx_description
1 polymer ?
#
loop_
_entity_poly.entity_id
_entity_poly.type
_entity_poly.pdbx_seq_one_letter_code
_entity_poly.pdbx_strand_id
1 'polypeptide(L)'
;VAHASANIFEIFTSENAEILFLYVPEFTSLQNCNCTYRFKVMENLMQLIAKNNMELMMKIRILTQGSLRKKLMLYFSILSREQHSATITLPFGRDKLANYLFCDRSAVSRELGRMDREGLIQLGKTEITLL
;
A
#
# COMPACT_ATOMS: atom_id res chain seq x y z
N VAL A 1 -4.83 -31.62 -17.39
CA VAL A 1 -5.16 -30.49 -18.28
C VAL A 1 -4.93 -29.20 -17.45
N ALA A 2 -3.76 -28.58 -17.65
CA ALA A 2 -3.46 -27.32 -17.03
C ALA A 2 -4.28 -26.22 -17.73
N HIS A 3 -5.25 -25.65 -17.05
CA HIS A 3 -5.83 -24.40 -17.47
C HIS A 3 -4.77 -23.32 -17.26
N ALA A 4 -4.09 -22.93 -18.32
CA ALA A 4 -3.33 -21.68 -18.34
C ALA A 4 -4.36 -20.54 -18.26
N SER A 5 -4.61 -20.06 -17.05
CA SER A 5 -5.26 -18.76 -16.88
C SER A 5 -4.32 -17.73 -17.51
N ALA A 6 -4.78 -17.04 -18.54
CA ALA A 6 -4.04 -15.94 -19.13
C ALA A 6 -3.61 -14.98 -18.00
N ASN A 7 -2.32 -14.74 -17.86
CA ASN A 7 -1.82 -13.79 -16.88
C ASN A 7 -2.36 -12.40 -17.25
N ILE A 8 -3.28 -11.91 -16.45
CA ILE A 8 -3.88 -10.57 -16.60
C ILE A 8 -2.87 -9.48 -16.15
N PHE A 9 -1.77 -9.90 -15.50
CA PHE A 9 -0.80 -9.00 -14.93
C PHE A 9 0.59 -9.26 -15.50
N GLU A 10 1.26 -8.19 -15.90
CA GLU A 10 2.68 -8.18 -16.19
C GLU A 10 3.43 -7.66 -14.96
N ILE A 11 4.54 -8.33 -14.62
CA ILE A 11 5.39 -7.97 -13.48
C ILE A 11 6.70 -7.43 -14.03
N PHE A 12 7.01 -6.17 -13.71
CA PHE A 12 8.27 -5.53 -14.08
C PHE A 12 9.10 -5.29 -12.83
N THR A 13 10.39 -5.58 -12.90
CA THR A 13 11.34 -5.19 -11.86
C THR A 13 11.99 -3.86 -12.26
N SER A 14 12.09 -2.92 -11.31
CA SER A 14 12.78 -1.64 -11.49
C SER A 14 14.27 -1.73 -11.19
N GLU A 15 14.71 -2.82 -10.55
CA GLU A 15 16.08 -3.08 -10.12
C GLU A 15 16.38 -4.58 -10.25
N ASN A 16 17.63 -4.98 -10.05
CA ASN A 16 17.99 -6.39 -9.98
C ASN A 16 17.24 -7.06 -8.83
N ALA A 17 16.49 -8.11 -9.15
CA ALA A 17 15.66 -8.83 -8.17
C ALA A 17 15.83 -10.33 -8.30
N GLU A 18 15.79 -11.03 -7.17
CA GLU A 18 15.64 -12.47 -7.11
C GLU A 18 14.16 -12.81 -6.94
N ILE A 19 13.65 -13.71 -7.78
CA ILE A 19 12.24 -14.11 -7.77
C ILE A 19 12.13 -15.56 -7.35
N LEU A 20 11.36 -15.81 -6.28
CA LEU A 20 11.01 -17.15 -5.84
C LEU A 20 9.57 -17.48 -6.28
N PHE A 21 9.43 -18.50 -7.11
CA PHE A 21 8.13 -19.03 -7.49
C PHE A 21 7.72 -20.16 -6.55
N LEU A 22 6.58 -20.00 -5.88
CA LEU A 22 6.01 -21.01 -5.00
C LEU A 22 4.78 -21.62 -5.64
N TYR A 23 4.82 -22.95 -5.85
CA TYR A 23 3.67 -23.69 -6.35
C TYR A 23 2.76 -24.13 -5.18
N VAL A 24 1.75 -23.33 -4.91
CA VAL A 24 0.88 -23.47 -3.74
C VAL A 24 0.22 -24.87 -3.62
N PRO A 25 -0.27 -25.52 -4.69
CA PRO A 25 -0.87 -26.86 -4.59
C PRO A 25 0.05 -27.93 -3.97
N GLU A 26 1.35 -27.85 -4.18
CA GLU A 26 2.30 -28.78 -3.56
C GLU A 26 2.40 -28.59 -2.05
N PHE A 27 2.24 -27.36 -1.57
CA PHE A 27 2.24 -27.04 -0.14
C PHE A 27 0.92 -27.40 0.56
N THR A 28 -0.19 -27.44 -0.18
CA THR A 28 -1.52 -27.75 0.36
C THR A 28 -1.88 -29.22 0.29
N SER A 29 -1.22 -30.02 -0.57
CA SER A 29 -1.48 -31.46 -0.69
C SER A 29 -1.05 -32.20 0.57
N LEU A 30 -1.96 -32.99 1.16
CA LEU A 30 -1.73 -33.71 2.43
C LEU A 30 -0.78 -34.91 2.29
N GLN A 31 -0.33 -35.23 1.08
CA GLN A 31 0.18 -36.57 0.78
C GLN A 31 1.63 -36.84 1.18
N ASN A 32 2.49 -35.88 1.53
CA ASN A 32 3.90 -36.28 1.65
C ASN A 32 4.82 -35.54 2.63
N CYS A 33 4.36 -34.86 3.68
CA CYS A 33 5.35 -34.43 4.69
C CYS A 33 4.76 -34.00 6.04
N ASN A 34 5.15 -34.67 7.08
CA ASN A 34 4.97 -34.26 8.49
C ASN A 34 6.08 -33.26 8.86
N CYS A 35 6.26 -32.21 8.04
CA CYS A 35 7.35 -31.24 8.22
C CYS A 35 6.85 -29.98 8.95
N THR A 36 7.39 -29.71 10.13
CA THR A 36 7.11 -28.53 10.95
C THR A 36 7.29 -27.21 10.15
N TYR A 37 8.25 -27.19 9.23
CA TYR A 37 8.50 -26.04 8.34
C TYR A 37 7.33 -25.70 7.43
N ARG A 38 6.57 -26.71 7.00
CA ARG A 38 5.40 -26.52 6.14
C ARG A 38 4.32 -25.70 6.83
N PHE A 39 4.00 -25.99 8.08
CA PHE A 39 3.03 -25.23 8.85
C PHE A 39 3.50 -23.77 9.01
N LYS A 40 4.80 -23.58 9.27
CA LYS A 40 5.37 -22.23 9.40
C LYS A 40 5.32 -21.44 8.09
N VAL A 41 5.60 -22.09 6.96
CA VAL A 41 5.47 -21.45 5.64
C VAL A 41 4.01 -21.08 5.35
N MET A 42 3.06 -21.96 5.63
CA MET A 42 1.64 -21.68 5.45
C MET A 42 1.16 -20.55 6.36
N GLU A 43 1.57 -20.55 7.62
CA GLU A 43 1.26 -19.47 8.56
C GLU A 43 1.79 -18.12 8.05
N ASN A 44 3.06 -18.07 7.64
CA ASN A 44 3.68 -16.87 7.09
C ASN A 44 2.98 -16.39 5.81
N LEU A 45 2.60 -17.31 4.91
CA LEU A 45 1.84 -16.98 3.70
C LEU A 45 0.46 -16.42 4.04
N MET A 46 -0.26 -17.00 4.99
CA MET A 46 -1.55 -16.49 5.45
C MET A 46 -1.41 -15.09 6.03
N GLN A 47 -0.40 -14.85 6.86
CA GLN A 47 -0.12 -13.52 7.42
C GLN A 47 0.19 -12.52 6.33
N LEU A 48 1.02 -12.89 5.34
CA LEU A 48 1.35 -12.03 4.21
C LEU A 48 0.11 -11.68 3.37
N ILE A 49 -0.73 -12.67 3.04
CA ILE A 49 -1.96 -12.46 2.30
C ILE A 49 -2.93 -11.56 3.09
N ALA A 50 -3.09 -11.81 4.39
CA ALA A 50 -3.94 -10.99 5.25
C ALA A 50 -3.44 -9.54 5.30
N LYS A 51 -2.13 -9.32 5.46
CA LYS A 51 -1.52 -7.99 5.44
C LYS A 51 -1.76 -7.29 4.11
N ASN A 52 -1.46 -7.94 2.98
CA ASN A 52 -1.67 -7.37 1.66
C ASN A 52 -3.16 -7.04 1.42
N ASN A 53 -4.07 -7.88 1.88
CA ASN A 53 -5.51 -7.61 1.76
C ASN A 53 -5.92 -6.37 2.56
N MET A 54 -5.41 -6.21 3.77
CA MET A 54 -5.65 -5.00 4.58
C MET A 54 -5.12 -3.74 3.90
N GLU A 55 -3.92 -3.78 3.33
CA GLU A 55 -3.33 -2.66 2.58
C GLU A 55 -4.18 -2.29 1.36
N LEU A 56 -4.64 -3.29 0.59
CA LEU A 56 -5.54 -3.08 -0.55
C LEU A 56 -6.87 -2.48 -0.12
N MET A 57 -7.48 -2.96 0.96
CA MET A 57 -8.72 -2.41 1.51
C MET A 57 -8.55 -0.95 1.94
N MET A 58 -7.44 -0.62 2.60
CA MET A 58 -7.13 0.76 2.97
C MET A 58 -6.96 1.65 1.75
N LYS A 59 -6.26 1.17 0.72
CA LYS A 59 -6.10 1.89 -0.54
C LYS A 59 -7.45 2.14 -1.21
N ILE A 60 -8.31 1.14 -1.31
CA ILE A 60 -9.67 1.29 -1.86
C ILE A 60 -10.44 2.34 -1.05
N ARG A 61 -10.40 2.27 0.28
CA ARG A 61 -11.08 3.23 1.15
C ARG A 61 -10.62 4.67 0.93
N ILE A 62 -9.32 4.88 0.70
CA ILE A 62 -8.78 6.19 0.36
C ILE A 62 -9.29 6.64 -1.01
N LEU A 63 -9.19 5.78 -2.03
CA LEU A 63 -9.51 6.12 -3.41
C LEU A 63 -10.99 6.38 -3.64
N THR A 64 -11.87 5.75 -2.88
CA THR A 64 -13.33 5.95 -2.92
C THR A 64 -13.81 7.24 -2.26
N GLN A 65 -12.91 8.02 -1.60
CA GLN A 65 -13.30 9.31 -1.07
C GLN A 65 -13.72 10.29 -2.17
N GLY A 66 -14.83 11.00 -1.96
CA GLY A 66 -15.47 11.86 -2.96
C GLY A 66 -14.70 13.13 -3.32
N SER A 67 -13.60 13.47 -2.65
CA SER A 67 -12.75 14.62 -3.00
C SER A 67 -11.28 14.35 -2.70
N LEU A 68 -10.39 15.05 -3.43
CA LEU A 68 -8.95 14.95 -3.20
C LEU A 68 -8.57 15.30 -1.76
N ARG A 69 -9.20 16.31 -1.18
CA ARG A 69 -9.03 16.71 0.23
C ARG A 69 -9.33 15.56 1.18
N LYS A 70 -10.48 14.88 0.99
CA LYS A 70 -10.85 13.72 1.83
C LYS A 70 -9.89 12.56 1.66
N LYS A 71 -9.41 12.31 0.43
CA LYS A 71 -8.37 11.30 0.16
C LYS A 71 -7.08 11.61 0.94
N LEU A 72 -6.59 12.84 0.86
CA LEU A 72 -5.38 13.29 1.54
C LEU A 72 -5.53 13.21 3.07
N MET A 73 -6.63 13.74 3.63
CA MET A 73 -6.87 13.70 5.08
C MET A 73 -6.94 12.27 5.61
N LEU A 74 -7.66 11.38 4.91
CA LEU A 74 -7.75 9.97 5.30
C LEU A 74 -6.36 9.29 5.23
N TYR A 75 -5.61 9.53 4.16
CA TYR A 75 -4.27 8.98 4.00
C TYR A 75 -3.33 9.46 5.12
N PHE A 76 -3.32 10.76 5.42
CA PHE A 76 -2.51 11.31 6.50
C PHE A 76 -2.92 10.82 7.88
N SER A 77 -4.22 10.63 8.13
CA SER A 77 -4.70 10.05 9.39
C SER A 77 -4.24 8.61 9.60
N ILE A 78 -4.14 7.84 8.51
CA ILE A 78 -3.59 6.46 8.55
C ILE A 78 -2.10 6.51 8.88
N LEU A 79 -1.33 7.34 8.16
CA LEU A 79 0.11 7.49 8.42
C LEU A 79 0.40 8.00 9.84
N SER A 80 -0.39 8.94 10.35
CA SER A 80 -0.26 9.45 11.71
C SER A 80 -0.43 8.34 12.76
N ARG A 81 -1.38 7.43 12.53
CA ARG A 81 -1.58 6.26 13.40
C ARG A 81 -0.43 5.26 13.31
N GLU A 82 0.07 4.99 12.10
CA GLU A 82 1.18 4.06 11.88
C GLU A 82 2.49 4.60 12.46
N GLN A 83 2.73 5.92 12.35
CA GLN A 83 3.92 6.58 12.86
C GLN A 83 3.78 7.03 14.32
N HIS A 84 2.59 6.86 14.92
CA HIS A 84 2.27 7.33 16.28
C HIS A 84 2.64 8.80 16.52
N SER A 85 2.45 9.66 15.49
CA SER A 85 2.84 11.06 15.50
C SER A 85 1.86 11.92 14.71
N ALA A 86 1.63 13.15 15.19
CA ALA A 86 0.92 14.18 14.42
C ALA A 86 1.78 14.72 13.26
N THR A 87 3.11 14.67 13.40
CA THR A 87 4.05 14.98 12.32
C THR A 87 4.41 13.70 11.60
N ILE A 88 3.97 13.59 10.36
CA ILE A 88 4.15 12.42 9.52
C ILE A 88 5.22 12.66 8.47
N THR A 89 6.06 11.65 8.26
CA THR A 89 6.98 11.60 7.12
C THR A 89 6.31 10.86 5.98
N LEU A 90 6.25 11.50 4.80
CA LEU A 90 5.73 10.82 3.61
C LEU A 90 6.74 9.78 3.13
N PRO A 91 6.31 8.53 2.85
CA PRO A 91 7.21 7.46 2.38
C PRO A 91 7.73 7.71 0.96
N PHE A 92 7.19 8.71 0.29
CA PHE A 92 7.54 9.06 -1.08
C PHE A 92 7.21 10.53 -1.39
N GLY A 93 7.83 11.07 -2.46
CA GLY A 93 7.60 12.44 -2.91
C GLY A 93 6.21 12.68 -3.50
N ARG A 94 5.90 13.96 -3.79
CA ARG A 94 4.56 14.40 -4.27
C ARG A 94 4.13 13.75 -5.58
N ASP A 95 5.07 13.37 -6.45
CA ASP A 95 4.75 12.67 -7.70
C ASP A 95 4.18 11.28 -7.43
N LYS A 96 4.84 10.51 -6.58
CA LYS A 96 4.38 9.19 -6.17
C LYS A 96 3.07 9.27 -5.37
N LEU A 97 2.88 10.33 -4.56
CA LEU A 97 1.62 10.58 -3.85
C LEU A 97 0.47 10.83 -4.83
N ALA A 98 0.70 11.63 -5.87
CA ALA A 98 -0.29 11.90 -6.90
C ALA A 98 -0.68 10.61 -7.65
N ASN A 99 0.31 9.82 -8.05
CA ASN A 99 0.08 8.50 -8.66
C ASN A 99 -0.68 7.56 -7.72
N TYR A 100 -0.31 7.53 -6.43
CA TYR A 100 -0.99 6.69 -5.43
C TYR A 100 -2.46 7.04 -5.28
N LEU A 101 -2.81 8.34 -5.35
CA LEU A 101 -4.18 8.86 -5.22
C LEU A 101 -4.94 8.91 -6.56
N PHE A 102 -4.32 8.53 -7.67
CA PHE A 102 -4.85 8.65 -9.03
C PHE A 102 -5.32 10.07 -9.33
N CYS A 103 -4.45 11.05 -9.08
CA CYS A 103 -4.71 12.47 -9.29
C CYS A 103 -3.51 13.15 -9.94
N ASP A 104 -3.74 14.31 -10.56
CA ASP A 104 -2.66 15.11 -11.11
C ASP A 104 -1.76 15.69 -10.00
N ARG A 105 -0.45 15.70 -10.22
CA ARG A 105 0.53 16.29 -9.32
C ARG A 105 0.22 17.76 -8.98
N SER A 106 -0.20 18.54 -10.00
CA SER A 106 -0.56 19.94 -9.83
C SER A 106 -1.80 20.10 -8.93
N ALA A 107 -2.78 19.20 -9.05
CA ALA A 107 -3.97 19.19 -8.21
C ALA A 107 -3.61 18.87 -6.75
N VAL A 108 -2.77 17.86 -6.52
CA VAL A 108 -2.28 17.51 -5.18
C VAL A 108 -1.52 18.68 -4.56
N SER A 109 -0.58 19.30 -5.29
CA SER A 109 0.20 20.42 -4.78
C SER A 109 -0.67 21.64 -4.43
N ARG A 110 -1.66 21.96 -5.26
CA ARG A 110 -2.61 23.05 -5.00
C ARG A 110 -3.47 22.77 -3.77
N GLU A 111 -3.96 21.54 -3.63
CA GLU A 111 -4.81 21.19 -2.49
C GLU A 111 -4.02 21.16 -1.17
N LEU A 112 -2.80 20.64 -1.18
CA LEU A 112 -1.91 20.71 -0.01
C LEU A 112 -1.66 22.15 0.43
N GLY A 113 -1.33 23.05 -0.52
CA GLY A 113 -1.14 24.46 -0.20
C GLY A 113 -2.41 25.18 0.26
N ARG A 114 -3.61 24.69 -0.13
CA ARG A 114 -4.87 25.19 0.38
C ARG A 114 -5.12 24.73 1.82
N MET A 115 -4.91 23.44 2.08
CA MET A 115 -5.05 22.87 3.43
C MET A 115 -4.08 23.49 4.44
N ASP A 116 -2.87 23.83 4.02
CA ASP A 116 -1.87 24.55 4.82
C ASP A 116 -2.35 25.95 5.18
N ARG A 117 -2.84 26.72 4.20
CA ARG A 117 -3.40 28.07 4.44
C ARG A 117 -4.67 28.07 5.29
N GLU A 118 -5.45 27.02 5.26
CA GLU A 118 -6.64 26.83 6.08
C GLU A 118 -6.31 26.34 7.51
N GLY A 119 -5.03 26.04 7.80
CA GLY A 119 -4.61 25.58 9.13
C GLY A 119 -5.02 24.14 9.44
N LEU A 120 -5.28 23.31 8.41
CA LEU A 120 -5.59 21.89 8.60
C LEU A 120 -4.33 21.04 8.72
N ILE A 121 -3.26 21.49 8.08
CA ILE A 121 -1.94 20.86 8.10
C ILE A 121 -0.87 21.96 8.09
N GLN A 122 0.33 21.60 8.49
CA GLN A 122 1.53 22.41 8.29
C GLN A 122 2.48 21.66 7.36
N LEU A 123 2.85 22.30 6.24
CA LEU A 123 3.73 21.71 5.24
C LEU A 123 5.20 21.95 5.57
N GLY A 124 5.96 20.85 5.78
CA GLY A 124 7.42 20.85 5.78
C GLY A 124 8.01 20.48 4.42
N LYS A 125 9.34 20.29 4.35
CA LYS A 125 10.02 19.82 3.14
C LYS A 125 9.62 18.38 2.78
N THR A 126 9.68 17.49 3.74
CA THR A 126 9.39 16.03 3.63
C THR A 126 8.35 15.57 4.64
N GLU A 127 7.92 16.43 5.52
CA GLU A 127 7.02 16.16 6.63
C GLU A 127 5.74 16.97 6.49
N ILE A 128 4.67 16.46 7.07
CA ILE A 128 3.37 17.13 7.18
C ILE A 128 2.91 16.98 8.63
N THR A 129 2.59 18.08 9.27
CA THR A 129 2.00 18.05 10.61
C THR A 129 0.50 18.26 10.51
N LEU A 130 -0.27 17.38 11.13
CA LEU A 130 -1.73 17.53 11.29
C LEU A 130 -2.02 18.48 12.46
N LEU A 131 -2.89 19.46 12.23
CA LEU A 131 -3.26 20.48 13.20
C LEU A 131 -4.66 20.25 13.78
#